data_81c9979a8b2c8536db5633fa50e95f4c
#
_entry.id   81c9979a8b2c8536db5633fa50e95f4c
#
_cell.length_a   1.000
_cell.length_b   1.000
_cell.length_c   1.000
_cell.angle_alpha   90.00
_cell.angle_beta   90.00
_cell.angle_gamma   90.00
#
_symmetry.space_group_name_H-M   'P 1'
#
loop_
_entity.id
_entity.type
_entity.pdbx_description
1 polymer ?
#
loop_
_entity_poly.entity_id
_entity_poly.type
_entity_poly.pdbx_seq_one_letter_code
_entity_poly.pdbx_strand_id
1 'polypeptide(L)'
;TANNYLDPKKHATKFIAVRYGNVLGSSGSVVPKFIEQIKNKKKITITDKQMTRFSITMNEALDFILKSAEYGQGSEIFVPKIRAYTISDIKNSLTEILADYGEEEIGIRPGEKLHETLINSEEIRYSWEYQDVYMITNPLYPMFNPTIIDETYPGIKKLDKFEQYSSDLVDKIQKNELKKIIEESDLLKTK
;
A
#
# COMPACT_ATOMS: atom_id res chain seq x y z
N THR A 1 1.13 -18.97 -9.73
CA THR A 1 1.59 -17.95 -10.69
C THR A 1 2.44 -18.58 -11.77
N ALA A 2 2.56 -17.94 -12.96
CA ALA A 2 3.31 -18.48 -14.10
C ALA A 2 4.75 -18.87 -13.75
N ASN A 3 5.41 -18.14 -12.86
CA ASN A 3 6.77 -18.43 -12.40
C ASN A 3 6.95 -19.78 -11.69
N ASN A 4 5.91 -20.33 -11.07
CA ASN A 4 6.01 -21.63 -10.43
C ASN A 4 6.28 -22.76 -11.41
N TYR A 5 6.07 -22.52 -12.70
CA TYR A 5 6.22 -23.50 -13.79
C TYR A 5 7.41 -23.19 -14.71
N LEU A 6 8.05 -22.03 -14.55
CA LEU A 6 9.18 -21.63 -15.37
C LEU A 6 10.49 -22.00 -14.67
N ASP A 7 11.26 -22.89 -15.26
CA ASP A 7 12.61 -23.17 -14.82
C ASP A 7 13.51 -21.95 -15.14
N PRO A 8 14.06 -21.23 -14.13
CA PRO A 8 14.89 -20.04 -14.37
C PRO A 8 16.14 -20.32 -15.19
N LYS A 9 16.60 -21.56 -15.23
CA LYS A 9 17.73 -21.99 -16.06
C LYS A 9 17.37 -22.09 -17.54
N LYS A 10 16.07 -22.22 -17.85
CA LYS A 10 15.58 -22.37 -19.22
C LYS A 10 14.90 -21.12 -19.76
N HIS A 11 14.51 -20.20 -18.89
CA HIS A 11 13.73 -19.02 -19.26
C HIS A 11 14.37 -17.74 -18.74
N ALA A 12 14.69 -16.81 -19.62
CA ALA A 12 15.28 -15.52 -19.28
C ALA A 12 14.24 -14.54 -18.67
N THR A 13 12.95 -14.76 -18.91
CA THR A 13 11.90 -13.90 -18.40
C THR A 13 11.66 -14.13 -16.90
N LYS A 14 11.74 -13.06 -16.13
CA LYS A 14 11.46 -13.06 -14.70
C LYS A 14 10.09 -12.42 -14.47
N PHE A 15 9.24 -13.08 -13.69
CA PHE A 15 7.97 -12.54 -13.27
C PHE A 15 8.04 -12.22 -11.78
N ILE A 16 7.81 -10.99 -11.44
CA ILE A 16 7.67 -10.52 -10.07
C ILE A 16 6.28 -9.91 -9.89
N ALA A 17 5.83 -9.79 -8.67
CA ALA A 17 4.62 -9.04 -8.34
C ALA A 17 4.99 -7.88 -7.41
N VAL A 18 4.23 -6.80 -7.50
CA VAL A 18 4.26 -5.70 -6.54
C VAL A 18 2.90 -5.58 -5.87
N ARG A 19 2.89 -5.37 -4.57
CA ARG A 19 1.67 -5.22 -3.78
C ARG A 19 1.82 -3.97 -2.93
N TYR A 20 1.05 -2.94 -3.23
CA TYR A 20 1.07 -1.68 -2.48
C TYR A 20 -0.36 -1.20 -2.18
N GLY A 21 -0.46 -0.22 -1.29
CA GLY A 21 -1.74 0.35 -0.86
C GLY A 21 -2.35 1.30 -1.88
N ASN A 22 -3.29 2.10 -1.41
CA ASN A 22 -3.99 3.05 -2.26
C ASN A 22 -3.05 4.16 -2.73
N VAL A 23 -3.00 4.39 -4.03
CA VAL A 23 -2.34 5.57 -4.58
C VAL A 23 -3.22 6.78 -4.27
N LEU A 24 -2.69 7.72 -3.49
CA LEU A 24 -3.43 8.89 -3.05
C LEU A 24 -3.90 9.70 -4.25
N GLY A 25 -5.20 9.94 -4.34
CA GLY A 25 -5.80 10.70 -5.42
C GLY A 25 -6.03 9.94 -6.72
N SER A 26 -5.81 8.63 -6.74
CA SER A 26 -6.17 7.81 -7.92
C SER A 26 -7.67 7.95 -8.24
N SER A 27 -8.00 7.80 -9.52
CA SER A 27 -9.40 7.86 -10.00
C SER A 27 -10.30 6.89 -9.25
N GLY A 28 -11.45 7.37 -8.77
CA GLY A 28 -12.40 6.60 -7.99
C GLY A 28 -12.01 6.36 -6.52
N SER A 29 -10.86 6.89 -6.05
CA SER A 29 -10.47 6.81 -4.65
C SER A 29 -11.24 7.79 -3.76
N VAL A 30 -11.06 7.65 -2.44
CA VAL A 30 -11.80 8.42 -1.43
C VAL A 30 -11.55 9.93 -1.52
N VAL A 31 -10.31 10.35 -1.85
CA VAL A 31 -9.94 11.78 -1.87
C VAL A 31 -10.68 12.55 -2.97
N PRO A 32 -10.64 12.15 -4.26
CA PRO A 32 -11.43 12.79 -5.31
C PRO A 32 -12.93 12.82 -4.99
N LYS A 33 -13.47 11.74 -4.44
CA LYS A 33 -14.88 11.67 -4.04
C LYS A 33 -15.24 12.70 -2.97
N PHE A 34 -14.41 12.86 -1.94
CA PHE A 34 -14.64 13.86 -0.89
C PHE A 34 -14.52 15.29 -1.44
N ILE A 35 -13.53 15.56 -2.30
CA ILE A 35 -13.39 16.85 -2.97
C ILE A 35 -14.65 17.17 -3.79
N GLU A 36 -15.17 16.23 -4.57
CA GLU A 36 -16.38 16.39 -5.35
C GLU A 36 -17.59 16.70 -4.45
N GLN A 37 -17.75 15.97 -3.34
CA GLN A 37 -18.83 16.24 -2.39
C GLN A 37 -18.75 17.65 -1.79
N ILE A 38 -17.56 18.08 -1.38
CA ILE A 38 -17.33 19.43 -0.85
C ILE A 38 -17.64 20.50 -1.91
N LYS A 39 -17.13 20.35 -3.14
CA LYS A 39 -17.40 21.28 -4.24
C LYS A 39 -18.91 21.42 -4.53
N ASN A 40 -19.65 20.33 -4.39
CA ASN A 40 -21.10 20.30 -4.55
C ASN A 40 -21.88 20.69 -3.27
N LYS A 41 -21.20 21.23 -2.25
CA LYS A 41 -21.80 21.63 -0.95
C LYS A 41 -22.60 20.49 -0.28
N LYS A 42 -22.17 19.24 -0.46
CA LYS A 42 -22.76 18.05 0.11
C LYS A 42 -21.96 17.59 1.34
N LYS A 43 -22.64 16.88 2.24
CA LYS A 43 -21.98 16.16 3.33
C LYS A 43 -21.01 15.12 2.78
N ILE A 44 -19.89 14.94 3.46
CA ILE A 44 -18.93 13.88 3.14
C ILE A 44 -19.51 12.55 3.64
N THR A 45 -19.59 11.55 2.75
CA THR A 45 -20.04 10.20 3.12
C THR A 45 -18.85 9.37 3.59
N ILE A 46 -18.83 9.02 4.87
CA ILE A 46 -17.81 8.16 5.49
C ILE A 46 -18.38 6.76 5.67
N THR A 47 -17.63 5.75 5.26
CA THR A 47 -18.04 4.36 5.43
C THR A 47 -17.93 3.94 6.91
N ASP A 48 -16.79 4.21 7.53
CA ASP A 48 -16.49 3.98 8.93
C ASP A 48 -15.33 4.89 9.37
N LYS A 49 -15.43 5.50 10.55
CA LYS A 49 -14.41 6.44 11.07
C LYS A 49 -13.10 5.76 11.45
N GLN A 50 -13.14 4.49 11.81
CA GLN A 50 -11.96 3.70 12.18
C GLN A 50 -11.24 3.11 10.98
N MET A 51 -11.82 3.24 9.79
CA MET A 51 -11.26 2.68 8.58
C MET A 51 -9.88 3.27 8.29
N THR A 52 -8.91 2.39 8.04
CA THR A 52 -7.54 2.76 7.69
C THR A 52 -7.17 2.27 6.30
N ARG A 53 -6.30 3.02 5.64
CA ARG A 53 -5.76 2.66 4.31
C ARG A 53 -4.27 2.94 4.28
N PHE A 54 -3.52 2.07 3.65
CA PHE A 54 -2.15 2.36 3.27
C PHE A 54 -2.12 3.48 2.24
N SER A 55 -1.11 4.34 2.32
CA SER A 55 -0.94 5.46 1.40
C SER A 55 0.40 5.42 0.71
N ILE A 56 0.36 5.62 -0.59
CA ILE A 56 1.52 5.83 -1.43
C ILE A 56 1.19 6.91 -2.46
N THR A 57 2.14 7.79 -2.75
CA THR A 57 1.99 8.74 -3.86
C THR A 57 2.28 8.06 -5.20
N MET A 58 1.90 8.68 -6.32
CA MET A 58 2.16 8.15 -7.65
C MET A 58 3.67 8.00 -7.90
N ASN A 59 4.48 8.99 -7.50
CA ASN A 59 5.93 8.95 -7.69
C ASN A 59 6.56 7.83 -6.86
N GLU A 60 6.19 7.70 -5.58
CA GLU A 60 6.67 6.60 -4.73
C GLU A 60 6.26 5.23 -5.28
N ALA A 61 5.06 5.10 -5.86
CA ALA A 61 4.61 3.85 -6.47
C ALA A 61 5.45 3.49 -7.71
N LEU A 62 5.75 4.47 -8.57
CA LEU A 62 6.59 4.28 -9.75
C LEU A 62 8.03 3.90 -9.35
N ASP A 63 8.62 4.63 -8.40
CA ASP A 63 9.96 4.33 -7.88
C ASP A 63 10.02 2.93 -7.28
N PHE A 64 8.99 2.55 -6.52
CA PHE A 64 8.88 1.22 -5.94
C PHE A 64 8.79 0.12 -7.00
N ILE A 65 8.02 0.32 -8.08
CA ILE A 65 7.91 -0.63 -9.19
C ILE A 65 9.28 -0.81 -9.87
N LEU A 66 9.99 0.29 -10.15
CA LEU A 66 11.30 0.24 -10.79
C LEU A 66 12.34 -0.46 -9.92
N LYS A 67 12.43 -0.13 -8.64
CA LYS A 67 13.30 -0.80 -7.68
C LYS A 67 12.98 -2.30 -7.55
N SER A 68 11.69 -2.64 -7.49
CA SER A 68 11.27 -4.04 -7.43
C SER A 68 11.69 -4.82 -8.66
N ALA A 69 11.64 -4.19 -9.84
CA ALA A 69 12.12 -4.79 -11.09
C ALA A 69 13.65 -4.99 -11.08
N GLU A 70 14.40 -4.08 -10.47
CA GLU A 70 15.85 -4.19 -10.30
C GLU A 70 16.24 -5.31 -9.32
N TYR A 71 15.54 -5.39 -8.18
CA TYR A 71 15.80 -6.39 -7.14
C TYR A 71 15.38 -7.81 -7.57
N GLY A 72 14.30 -7.94 -8.32
CA GLY A 72 13.63 -9.22 -8.59
C GLY A 72 14.46 -10.23 -9.34
N GLN A 73 14.47 -11.45 -8.82
CA GLN A 73 15.08 -12.61 -9.48
C GLN A 73 14.04 -13.56 -10.08
N GLY A 74 12.79 -13.42 -9.69
CA GLY A 74 11.61 -14.13 -10.18
C GLY A 74 10.85 -14.83 -9.05
N SER A 75 9.53 -14.76 -9.11
CA SER A 75 8.57 -15.33 -8.13
C SER A 75 8.38 -14.55 -6.83
N GLU A 76 9.09 -13.46 -6.61
CA GLU A 76 8.91 -12.62 -5.43
C GLU A 76 7.65 -11.77 -5.55
N ILE A 77 7.09 -11.43 -4.38
CA ILE A 77 6.10 -10.36 -4.23
C ILE A 77 6.75 -9.28 -3.38
N PHE A 78 6.98 -8.11 -3.95
CA PHE A 78 7.52 -6.96 -3.23
C PHE A 78 6.40 -6.14 -2.61
N VAL A 79 6.64 -5.66 -1.39
CA VAL A 79 5.69 -4.85 -0.61
C VAL A 79 6.45 -3.65 -0.04
N PRO A 80 6.02 -2.40 -0.28
CA PRO A 80 6.73 -1.23 0.22
C PRO A 80 6.52 -1.04 1.71
N LYS A 81 7.50 -0.43 2.38
CA LYS A 81 7.40 0.04 3.76
C LYS A 81 6.70 1.39 3.78
N ILE A 82 5.38 1.39 3.90
CA ILE A 82 4.55 2.60 3.82
C ILE A 82 3.70 2.79 5.07
N ARG A 83 3.33 4.03 5.32
CA ARG A 83 2.43 4.43 6.40
C ARG A 83 0.96 4.38 5.94
N ALA A 84 0.08 4.51 6.90
CA ALA A 84 -1.35 4.54 6.67
C ALA A 84 -1.96 5.89 7.07
N TYR A 85 -3.22 6.10 6.69
CA TYR A 85 -4.06 7.19 7.20
C TYR A 85 -5.41 6.64 7.63
N THR A 86 -6.12 7.37 8.49
CA THR A 86 -7.54 7.12 8.75
C THR A 86 -8.40 7.88 7.75
N ILE A 87 -9.58 7.36 7.45
CA ILE A 87 -10.54 8.08 6.60
C ILE A 87 -10.95 9.40 7.25
N SER A 88 -10.99 9.44 8.58
CA SER A 88 -11.25 10.67 9.35
C SER A 88 -10.16 11.72 9.16
N ASP A 89 -8.88 11.33 9.10
CA ASP A 89 -7.77 12.29 8.89
C ASP A 89 -7.82 12.91 7.49
N ILE A 90 -8.12 12.11 6.45
CA ILE A 90 -8.35 12.62 5.09
C ILE A 90 -9.51 13.62 5.06
N LYS A 91 -10.66 13.25 5.65
CA LYS A 91 -11.83 14.13 5.74
C LYS A 91 -11.46 15.45 6.43
N ASN A 92 -10.85 15.38 7.60
CA ASN A 92 -10.48 16.56 8.38
C ASN A 92 -9.48 17.45 7.63
N SER A 93 -8.49 16.87 6.97
CA SER A 93 -7.53 17.62 6.14
C SER A 93 -8.22 18.35 5.00
N LEU A 94 -9.12 17.68 4.29
CA LEU A 94 -9.85 18.28 3.16
C LEU A 94 -10.83 19.37 3.61
N THR A 95 -11.53 19.19 4.72
CA THR A 95 -12.48 20.21 5.23
C THR A 95 -11.75 21.46 5.74
N GLU A 96 -10.53 21.35 6.24
CA GLU A 96 -9.70 22.50 6.59
C GLU A 96 -9.14 23.26 5.37
N ILE A 97 -8.86 22.56 4.27
CA ILE A 97 -8.35 23.16 3.03
C ILE A 97 -9.48 23.84 2.26
N LEU A 98 -10.64 23.23 2.19
CA LEU A 98 -11.76 23.63 1.33
C LEU A 98 -12.92 24.24 2.13
N ALA A 99 -13.83 23.40 2.63
CA ALA A 99 -14.97 23.79 3.45
C ALA A 99 -15.56 22.57 4.18
N ASP A 100 -16.23 22.79 5.31
CA ASP A 100 -16.94 21.74 6.05
C ASP A 100 -18.45 21.88 5.86
N TYR A 101 -19.06 20.89 5.22
CA TYR A 101 -20.53 20.77 5.07
C TYR A 101 -21.10 19.62 5.92
N GLY A 102 -20.31 19.12 6.86
CA GLY A 102 -20.65 17.99 7.73
C GLY A 102 -20.36 16.63 7.10
N GLU A 103 -20.67 15.60 7.86
CA GLU A 103 -20.41 14.21 7.47
C GLU A 103 -21.66 13.35 7.67
N GLU A 104 -21.70 12.22 6.98
CA GLU A 104 -22.69 11.18 7.11
C GLU A 104 -22.02 9.81 7.09
N GLU A 105 -22.22 9.01 8.12
CA GLU A 105 -21.70 7.65 8.19
C GLU A 105 -22.68 6.69 7.52
N ILE A 106 -22.22 5.98 6.48
CA ILE A 106 -23.08 5.13 5.64
C ILE A 106 -22.92 3.63 5.89
N GLY A 107 -21.99 3.24 6.79
CA GLY A 107 -21.65 1.84 7.07
C GLY A 107 -20.75 1.18 6.03
N ILE A 108 -20.17 0.05 6.44
CA ILE A 108 -19.26 -0.73 5.60
C ILE A 108 -20.04 -1.45 4.51
N ARG A 109 -19.58 -1.36 3.26
CA ARG A 109 -20.19 -2.03 2.13
C ARG A 109 -19.77 -3.50 2.04
N PRO A 110 -20.58 -4.38 1.45
CA PRO A 110 -20.17 -5.76 1.21
C PRO A 110 -18.85 -5.83 0.42
N GLY A 111 -17.89 -6.60 0.95
CA GLY A 111 -16.56 -6.74 0.36
C GLY A 111 -15.55 -5.64 0.73
N GLU A 112 -15.97 -4.58 1.41
CA GLU A 112 -15.08 -3.52 1.90
C GLU A 112 -14.46 -3.94 3.24
N LYS A 113 -13.14 -3.71 3.40
CA LYS A 113 -12.41 -4.04 4.62
C LYS A 113 -12.26 -2.81 5.50
N LEU A 114 -12.36 -2.97 6.82
CA LEU A 114 -12.08 -1.91 7.78
C LEU A 114 -10.60 -1.48 7.69
N HIS A 115 -9.70 -2.46 7.65
CA HIS A 115 -8.26 -2.26 7.50
C HIS A 115 -7.72 -3.04 6.31
N GLU A 116 -6.67 -2.53 5.68
CA GLU A 116 -5.98 -3.21 4.58
C GLU A 116 -4.79 -4.00 5.10
N THR A 117 -4.63 -5.22 4.58
CA THR A 117 -3.49 -6.08 4.90
C THR A 117 -2.66 -6.30 3.63
N LEU A 118 -1.39 -5.91 3.67
CA LEU A 118 -0.45 -6.12 2.57
C LEU A 118 0.35 -7.41 2.72
N ILE A 119 0.58 -7.89 3.96
CA ILE A 119 1.16 -9.21 4.24
C ILE A 119 0.33 -9.82 5.35
N ASN A 120 -0.32 -10.94 5.07
CA ASN A 120 -1.16 -11.61 6.06
C ASN A 120 -0.33 -12.53 6.99
N SER A 121 -0.96 -13.04 8.04
CA SER A 121 -0.29 -13.86 9.06
C SER A 121 0.30 -15.17 8.52
N GLU A 122 -0.25 -15.73 7.46
CA GLU A 122 0.34 -16.92 6.84
C GLU A 122 1.55 -16.58 5.96
N GLU A 123 1.51 -15.43 5.27
CA GLU A 123 2.59 -14.97 4.40
C GLU A 123 3.81 -14.50 5.19
N ILE A 124 3.66 -14.03 6.45
CA ILE A 124 4.77 -13.59 7.30
C ILE A 124 5.86 -14.64 7.42
N ARG A 125 5.50 -15.92 7.52
CA ARG A 125 6.47 -17.02 7.60
C ARG A 125 7.40 -17.13 6.38
N TYR A 126 7.00 -16.55 5.24
CA TYR A 126 7.75 -16.52 3.98
C TYR A 126 8.22 -15.12 3.62
N SER A 127 8.11 -14.17 4.55
CA SER A 127 8.41 -12.76 4.33
C SER A 127 9.76 -12.36 4.90
N TRP A 128 10.36 -11.41 4.23
CA TRP A 128 11.71 -10.93 4.51
C TRP A 128 11.74 -9.40 4.42
N GLU A 129 12.70 -8.81 5.09
CA GLU A 129 13.06 -7.41 4.97
C GLU A 129 14.35 -7.31 4.13
N TYR A 130 14.26 -6.61 3.00
CA TYR A 130 15.38 -6.38 2.11
C TYR A 130 15.43 -4.92 1.71
N GLN A 131 16.55 -4.25 1.98
CA GLN A 131 16.69 -2.84 1.71
C GLN A 131 15.49 -2.02 2.29
N ASP A 132 14.84 -1.25 1.44
CA ASP A 132 13.68 -0.40 1.78
C ASP A 132 12.31 -1.07 1.52
N VAL A 133 12.28 -2.38 1.26
CA VAL A 133 11.07 -3.14 0.96
C VAL A 133 10.90 -4.37 1.85
N TYR A 134 9.68 -4.89 1.90
CA TYR A 134 9.42 -6.27 2.29
C TYR A 134 9.30 -7.15 1.05
N MET A 135 9.67 -8.40 1.18
CA MET A 135 9.63 -9.38 0.11
C MET A 135 8.98 -10.67 0.61
N ILE A 136 7.96 -11.13 -0.08
CA ILE A 136 7.35 -12.44 0.15
C ILE A 136 7.92 -13.40 -0.88
N THR A 137 8.49 -14.49 -0.40
CA THR A 137 9.08 -15.53 -1.26
C THR A 137 8.11 -16.67 -1.47
N ASN A 138 8.27 -17.40 -2.58
CA ASN A 138 7.48 -18.60 -2.83
C ASN A 138 8.04 -19.79 -2.03
N PRO A 139 7.29 -20.35 -1.06
CA PRO A 139 7.76 -21.44 -0.20
C PRO A 139 8.03 -22.74 -0.97
N LEU A 140 7.48 -22.89 -2.17
CA LEU A 140 7.66 -24.09 -3.00
C LEU A 140 8.92 -24.03 -3.88
N TYR A 141 9.66 -22.93 -3.85
CA TYR A 141 10.82 -22.75 -4.72
C TYR A 141 12.10 -23.12 -3.97
N PRO A 142 12.87 -24.14 -4.42
CA PRO A 142 14.07 -24.61 -3.70
C PRO A 142 15.14 -23.54 -3.48
N MET A 143 15.18 -22.52 -4.34
CA MET A 143 16.12 -21.40 -4.19
C MET A 143 15.83 -20.50 -2.99
N PHE A 144 14.70 -20.66 -2.32
CA PHE A 144 14.36 -19.95 -1.08
C PHE A 144 14.75 -20.72 0.19
N ASN A 145 15.63 -21.69 0.06
CA ASN A 145 16.40 -22.17 1.21
C ASN A 145 17.10 -20.97 1.86
N PRO A 146 17.07 -20.80 3.20
CA PRO A 146 17.69 -19.66 3.89
C PRO A 146 19.13 -19.36 3.47
N THR A 147 19.94 -20.37 3.18
CA THR A 147 21.33 -20.21 2.71
C THR A 147 21.39 -19.60 1.32
N ILE A 148 20.53 -20.03 0.41
CA ILE A 148 20.50 -19.56 -0.99
C ILE A 148 19.91 -18.15 -1.07
N ILE A 149 18.94 -17.81 -0.21
CA ILE A 149 18.31 -16.50 -0.22
C ILE A 149 19.29 -15.40 0.20
N ASP A 150 20.16 -15.66 1.17
CA ASP A 150 21.19 -14.69 1.60
C ASP A 150 22.26 -14.48 0.54
N GLU A 151 22.64 -15.52 -0.20
CA GLU A 151 23.52 -15.39 -1.36
C GLU A 151 22.89 -14.56 -2.47
N THR A 152 21.59 -14.72 -2.69
CA THR A 152 20.84 -14.00 -3.74
C THR A 152 20.53 -12.55 -3.35
N TYR A 153 20.23 -12.33 -2.06
CA TYR A 153 19.85 -11.05 -1.48
C TYR A 153 20.72 -10.73 -0.26
N PRO A 154 21.98 -10.30 -0.45
CA PRO A 154 22.90 -10.07 0.66
C PRO A 154 22.33 -9.11 1.71
N GLY A 155 22.39 -9.52 2.98
CA GLY A 155 21.88 -8.75 4.10
C GLY A 155 20.36 -8.78 4.29
N ILE A 156 19.68 -9.71 3.63
CA ILE A 156 18.25 -9.96 3.84
C ILE A 156 17.99 -10.41 5.29
N LYS A 157 16.89 -9.97 5.87
CA LYS A 157 16.51 -10.34 7.25
C LYS A 157 15.11 -10.93 7.27
N LYS A 158 14.91 -11.93 8.13
CA LYS A 158 13.59 -12.49 8.34
C LYS A 158 12.63 -11.44 8.88
N LEU A 159 11.42 -11.39 8.34
CA LEU A 159 10.37 -10.52 8.85
C LEU A 159 9.63 -11.26 9.98
N ASP A 160 9.96 -10.93 11.23
CA ASP A 160 9.42 -11.56 12.45
C ASP A 160 8.84 -10.53 13.43
N LYS A 161 8.96 -9.23 13.12
CA LYS A 161 8.50 -8.12 13.97
C LYS A 161 7.00 -7.86 13.93
N PHE A 162 6.27 -8.53 13.04
CA PHE A 162 4.81 -8.40 12.88
C PHE A 162 4.16 -9.77 12.82
N GLU A 163 2.95 -9.88 13.34
CA GLU A 163 2.07 -11.01 13.04
C GLU A 163 1.44 -10.86 11.65
N GLN A 164 1.20 -9.63 11.21
CA GLN A 164 0.75 -9.26 9.87
C GLN A 164 1.14 -7.81 9.58
N TYR A 165 1.29 -7.44 8.32
CA TYR A 165 1.53 -6.06 7.91
C TYR A 165 0.21 -5.43 7.43
N SER A 166 -0.44 -4.71 8.32
CA SER A 166 -1.80 -4.17 8.15
C SER A 166 -1.83 -2.67 8.47
N SER A 167 -2.74 -1.97 7.80
CA SER A 167 -2.85 -0.51 7.86
C SER A 167 -3.25 0.06 9.22
N ASP A 168 -3.86 -0.74 10.08
CA ASP A 168 -4.16 -0.37 11.48
C ASP A 168 -2.95 -0.47 12.40
N LEU A 169 -2.00 -1.35 12.09
CA LEU A 169 -0.83 -1.67 12.92
C LEU A 169 0.41 -0.84 12.61
N VAL A 170 0.43 -0.09 11.50
CA VAL A 170 1.56 0.76 11.12
C VAL A 170 1.37 2.21 11.55
N ASP A 171 2.47 2.96 11.53
CA ASP A 171 2.46 4.39 11.80
C ASP A 171 1.49 5.13 10.88
N LYS A 172 0.81 6.13 11.43
CA LYS A 172 -0.10 6.97 10.67
C LYS A 172 0.61 8.23 10.18
N ILE A 173 0.26 8.64 8.96
CA ILE A 173 0.68 9.93 8.42
C ILE A 173 0.02 11.01 9.28
N GLN A 174 0.84 11.93 9.79
CA GLN A 174 0.33 13.02 10.63
C GLN A 174 -0.57 13.95 9.80
N LYS A 175 -1.62 14.48 10.43
CA LYS A 175 -2.62 15.34 9.75
C LYS A 175 -1.99 16.50 8.97
N ASN A 176 -1.02 17.20 9.55
CA ASN A 176 -0.36 18.33 8.90
C ASN A 176 0.44 17.91 7.65
N GLU A 177 1.08 16.73 7.72
CA GLU A 177 1.79 16.15 6.57
C GLU A 177 0.81 15.72 5.49
N LEU A 178 -0.29 15.06 5.88
CA LEU A 178 -1.34 14.64 4.96
C LEU A 178 -1.95 15.83 4.22
N LYS A 179 -2.22 16.93 4.95
CA LYS A 179 -2.68 18.19 4.39
C LYS A 179 -1.71 18.73 3.34
N LYS A 180 -0.41 18.78 3.67
CA LYS A 180 0.63 19.22 2.74
C LYS A 180 0.68 18.36 1.47
N ILE A 181 0.62 17.03 1.61
CA ILE A 181 0.58 16.10 0.46
C ILE A 181 -0.62 16.39 -0.45
N ILE A 182 -1.80 16.66 0.14
CA ILE A 182 -3.01 17.00 -0.61
C ILE A 182 -2.86 18.35 -1.32
N GLU A 183 -2.33 19.37 -0.64
CA GLU A 183 -2.12 20.72 -1.21
C GLU A 183 -1.10 20.73 -2.35
N GLU A 184 -0.02 19.97 -2.22
CA GLU A 184 1.02 19.85 -3.25
C GLU A 184 0.59 18.96 -4.43
N SER A 185 -0.46 18.17 -4.26
CA SER A 185 -1.02 17.36 -5.33
C SER A 185 -1.91 18.16 -6.28
N ASP A 186 -2.03 17.72 -7.54
CA ASP A 186 -2.95 18.32 -8.52
C ASP A 186 -4.44 18.04 -8.23
N LEU A 187 -4.75 17.34 -7.14
CA LEU A 187 -6.10 16.90 -6.79
C LEU A 187 -7.08 18.05 -6.57
N LEU A 188 -6.60 19.17 -6.04
CA LEU A 188 -7.43 20.34 -5.79
C LEU A 188 -7.72 21.15 -7.08
N LYS A 189 -6.90 20.96 -8.12
CA LYS A 189 -7.01 21.67 -9.41
C LYS A 189 -7.99 21.01 -10.38
N THR A 190 -8.43 19.78 -10.10
CA THR A 190 -9.36 19.07 -10.99
C THR A 190 -10.69 19.81 -11.08
N LYS A 191 -11.12 20.07 -12.31
CA LYS A 191 -12.35 20.83 -12.68
C LYS A 191 -13.61 20.14 -12.21
#